data_bf521140b948bb8ebaedbf725c386520
#
_entry.id   bf521140b948bb8ebaedbf725c386520
#
_cell.length_a   1.000
_cell.length_b   1.000
_cell.length_c   1.000
_cell.angle_alpha   90.00
_cell.angle_beta   90.00
_cell.angle_gamma   90.00
#
_symmetry.space_group_name_H-M   'P 1'
#
loop_
_entity.id
_entity.type
_entity.pdbx_description
1 polymer ?
#
loop_
_entity_poly.entity_id
_entity_poly.type
_entity_poly.pdbx_seq_one_letter_code
_entity_poly.pdbx_strand_id
1 'polypeptide(L)'
;MANAGFSAPLSGKFPTVAGLKAKESEAGVASSLATAVNNVGDVVASDVYGETENPSCTFVVESDVALSGISLGSVTGGIMLTQVVVTTQAGEHPTVQMSGVKIEEGGSAQRTYSLSGTVKARSKAQDIAGAFGASENMTSCTTTFSVQPHMATVKGVPVASDCSDGRCEVNVTLTDPVGSATLEPTGDFVVSSAATSTQPDSDYVSVTCTAVKFLTGSESSS
;
A
#
# COMPACT_ATOMS: atom_id res chain seq x y z
N MET A 1 -6.47 -26.84 11.02
CA MET A 1 -6.13 -25.79 10.06
C MET A 1 -7.42 -25.48 9.31
N ALA A 2 -8.01 -24.32 9.59
CA ALA A 2 -9.16 -23.87 8.82
C ALA A 2 -8.63 -23.44 7.44
N ASN A 3 -9.11 -24.07 6.37
CA ASN A 3 -8.92 -23.59 5.04
C ASN A 3 -9.62 -22.23 4.96
N ALA A 4 -8.87 -21.15 4.80
CA ALA A 4 -9.44 -19.87 4.41
C ALA A 4 -10.08 -20.07 3.04
N GLY A 5 -11.40 -20.25 3.02
CA GLY A 5 -12.15 -20.60 1.82
C GLY A 5 -12.34 -19.42 0.88
N PHE A 6 -11.27 -18.90 0.29
CA PHE A 6 -11.37 -18.02 -0.86
C PHE A 6 -11.57 -18.87 -2.12
N SER A 7 -12.82 -19.13 -2.48
CA SER A 7 -13.20 -19.88 -3.69
C SER A 7 -13.25 -19.00 -4.97
N ALA A 8 -13.01 -17.68 -4.86
CA ALA A 8 -12.97 -16.75 -5.99
C ALA A 8 -11.60 -16.05 -6.03
N PRO A 9 -11.10 -15.68 -7.23
CA PRO A 9 -9.86 -14.92 -7.33
C PRO A 9 -10.00 -13.61 -6.55
N LEU A 10 -9.03 -13.34 -5.65
CA LEU A 10 -9.02 -12.16 -4.78
C LEU A 10 -9.04 -10.83 -5.55
N SER A 11 -8.63 -10.85 -6.83
CA SER A 11 -8.69 -9.68 -7.72
C SER A 11 -10.09 -9.07 -7.83
N GLY A 12 -11.15 -9.87 -7.77
CA GLY A 12 -12.54 -9.39 -7.77
C GLY A 12 -13.01 -8.78 -6.44
N LYS A 13 -12.18 -8.84 -5.39
CA LYS A 13 -12.45 -8.27 -4.07
C LYS A 13 -11.84 -6.87 -3.88
N PHE A 14 -10.98 -6.44 -4.80
CA PHE A 14 -10.39 -5.11 -4.81
C PHE A 14 -11.10 -4.20 -5.82
N PRO A 15 -10.96 -2.87 -5.70
CA PRO A 15 -11.52 -1.93 -6.66
C PRO A 15 -11.06 -2.26 -8.09
N THR A 16 -12.02 -2.39 -9.00
CA THR A 16 -11.72 -2.63 -10.42
C THR A 16 -11.40 -1.32 -11.10
N VAL A 17 -10.19 -1.19 -11.63
CA VAL A 17 -9.73 -0.02 -12.36
C VAL A 17 -9.32 -0.44 -13.76
N ALA A 18 -9.82 0.29 -14.77
CA ALA A 18 -9.46 0.02 -16.17
C ALA A 18 -7.93 0.16 -16.35
N GLY A 19 -7.33 -0.77 -17.11
CA GLY A 19 -5.88 -0.79 -17.35
C GLY A 19 -5.07 -1.63 -16.37
N LEU A 20 -5.68 -2.16 -15.31
CA LEU A 20 -5.05 -3.09 -14.38
C LEU A 20 -5.42 -4.54 -14.72
N LYS A 21 -4.41 -5.39 -14.81
CA LYS A 21 -4.57 -6.84 -14.98
C LYS A 21 -3.96 -7.57 -13.78
N ALA A 22 -4.77 -8.38 -13.13
CA ALA A 22 -4.31 -9.17 -11.99
C ALA A 22 -3.18 -10.11 -12.40
N LYS A 23 -2.08 -10.09 -11.64
CA LYS A 23 -0.91 -10.95 -11.80
C LYS A 23 -0.86 -12.02 -10.72
N GLU A 24 -1.03 -11.59 -9.48
CA GLU A 24 -0.84 -12.43 -8.30
C GLU A 24 -1.77 -11.97 -7.18
N SER A 25 -2.26 -12.92 -6.39
CA SER A 25 -3.07 -12.62 -5.21
C SER A 25 -2.68 -13.52 -4.05
N GLU A 26 -2.64 -12.95 -2.86
CA GLU A 26 -2.27 -13.61 -1.63
C GLU A 26 -3.27 -13.27 -0.52
N ALA A 27 -3.51 -14.22 0.38
CA ALA A 27 -4.28 -14.00 1.60
C ALA A 27 -3.45 -14.45 2.80
N GLY A 28 -3.10 -13.51 3.66
CA GLY A 28 -2.48 -13.79 4.95
C GLY A 28 -3.54 -13.80 6.06
N VAL A 29 -3.43 -14.74 6.99
CA VAL A 29 -4.25 -14.76 8.20
C VAL A 29 -3.33 -14.53 9.39
N ALA A 30 -3.64 -13.53 10.21
CA ALA A 30 -3.00 -13.30 11.49
C ALA A 30 -4.00 -13.60 12.61
N SER A 31 -3.55 -14.33 13.62
CA SER A 31 -4.37 -14.64 14.79
C SER A 31 -3.52 -14.58 16.06
N SER A 32 -4.16 -14.36 17.20
CA SER A 32 -3.53 -14.38 18.51
C SER A 32 -3.97 -15.61 19.26
N LEU A 33 -3.04 -16.27 19.95
CA LEU A 33 -3.30 -17.41 20.81
C LEU A 33 -3.36 -16.95 22.28
N ALA A 34 -4.49 -17.16 22.93
CA ALA A 34 -4.59 -17.05 24.38
C ALA A 34 -4.42 -18.43 25.02
N THR A 35 -3.61 -18.50 26.06
CA THR A 35 -3.41 -19.73 26.86
C THR A 35 -3.74 -19.44 28.31
N ALA A 36 -4.52 -20.32 28.93
CA ALA A 36 -4.67 -20.35 30.38
C ALA A 36 -3.78 -21.45 30.97
N VAL A 37 -3.04 -21.11 32.00
CA VAL A 37 -2.16 -22.05 32.71
C VAL A 37 -2.68 -22.29 34.12
N ASN A 38 -2.51 -23.50 34.64
CA ASN A 38 -2.80 -23.84 36.02
C ASN A 38 -1.69 -23.33 36.98
N ASN A 39 -1.87 -23.55 38.27
CA ASN A 39 -0.90 -23.12 39.28
C ASN A 39 0.43 -23.89 39.25
N VAL A 40 0.56 -24.92 38.42
CA VAL A 40 1.79 -25.71 38.23
C VAL A 40 2.50 -25.29 36.93
N GLY A 41 1.85 -24.46 36.10
CA GLY A 41 2.42 -23.96 34.82
C GLY A 41 1.99 -24.76 33.57
N ASP A 42 1.10 -25.76 33.73
CA ASP A 42 0.59 -26.51 32.57
C ASP A 42 -0.49 -25.70 31.85
N VAL A 43 -0.49 -25.74 30.53
CA VAL A 43 -1.54 -25.15 29.71
C VAL A 43 -2.81 -26.00 29.84
N VAL A 44 -3.85 -25.44 30.45
CA VAL A 44 -5.14 -26.13 30.69
C VAL A 44 -6.23 -25.72 29.71
N ALA A 45 -6.05 -24.58 29.03
CA ALA A 45 -6.92 -24.13 27.96
C ALA A 45 -6.15 -23.26 26.96
N SER A 46 -6.51 -23.35 25.69
CA SER A 46 -6.01 -22.46 24.66
C SER A 46 -7.15 -22.07 23.73
N ASP A 47 -7.19 -20.82 23.32
CA ASP A 47 -8.15 -20.30 22.36
C ASP A 47 -7.45 -19.39 21.35
N VAL A 48 -7.92 -19.40 20.11
CA VAL A 48 -7.44 -18.53 19.05
C VAL A 48 -8.43 -17.39 18.92
N TYR A 49 -7.94 -16.16 19.01
CA TYR A 49 -8.76 -14.97 18.92
C TYR A 49 -8.13 -13.90 18.02
N GLY A 50 -8.95 -12.94 17.61
CA GLY A 50 -8.50 -11.80 16.83
C GLY A 50 -7.98 -12.20 15.43
N GLU A 51 -8.63 -13.18 14.80
CA GLU A 51 -8.31 -13.54 13.42
C GLU A 51 -8.55 -12.36 12.49
N THR A 52 -7.49 -11.91 11.84
CA THR A 52 -7.54 -10.89 10.79
C THR A 52 -7.01 -11.47 9.48
N GLU A 53 -7.79 -11.34 8.43
CA GLU A 53 -7.35 -11.69 7.09
C GLU A 53 -6.86 -10.43 6.39
N ASN A 54 -5.63 -10.49 5.87
CA ASN A 54 -4.95 -9.39 5.18
C ASN A 54 -4.71 -9.78 3.71
N PRO A 55 -5.74 -9.70 2.87
CA PRO A 55 -5.59 -10.02 1.46
C PRO A 55 -4.79 -8.97 0.73
N SER A 56 -4.02 -9.41 -0.27
CA SER A 56 -3.34 -8.54 -1.21
C SER A 56 -3.48 -9.04 -2.65
N CYS A 57 -3.41 -8.11 -3.59
CA CYS A 57 -3.41 -8.44 -5.01
C CYS A 57 -2.45 -7.50 -5.75
N THR A 58 -1.59 -8.09 -6.58
CA THR A 58 -0.68 -7.36 -7.45
C THR A 58 -1.23 -7.34 -8.87
N PHE A 59 -1.26 -6.18 -9.47
CA PHE A 59 -1.71 -5.93 -10.84
C PHE A 59 -0.56 -5.40 -11.68
N VAL A 60 -0.53 -5.79 -12.95
CA VAL A 60 0.31 -5.15 -13.97
C VAL A 60 -0.48 -4.05 -14.65
N VAL A 61 0.17 -2.94 -14.96
CA VAL A 61 -0.43 -1.81 -15.67
C VAL A 61 -0.29 -2.05 -17.18
N GLU A 62 -1.39 -2.41 -17.85
CA GLU A 62 -1.42 -2.65 -19.31
C GLU A 62 -1.77 -1.38 -20.11
N SER A 63 -2.49 -0.45 -19.52
CA SER A 63 -2.76 0.88 -20.06
C SER A 63 -2.71 1.93 -18.95
N ASP A 64 -2.67 3.21 -19.31
CA ASP A 64 -2.59 4.30 -18.34
C ASP A 64 -3.73 4.22 -17.30
N VAL A 65 -3.38 4.27 -16.02
CA VAL A 65 -4.29 4.11 -14.88
C VAL A 65 -4.35 5.40 -14.07
N ALA A 66 -5.54 5.99 -13.95
CA ALA A 66 -5.80 7.10 -13.03
C ALA A 66 -6.09 6.53 -11.63
N LEU A 67 -5.30 6.92 -10.63
CA LEU A 67 -5.48 6.49 -9.24
C LEU A 67 -6.68 7.16 -8.55
N SER A 68 -7.24 8.23 -9.13
CA SER A 68 -8.40 8.94 -8.57
C SER A 68 -9.68 8.07 -8.44
N GLY A 69 -9.72 6.92 -9.10
CA GLY A 69 -10.78 5.90 -8.91
C GLY A 69 -10.58 4.99 -7.71
N ILE A 70 -9.48 5.15 -6.96
CA ILE A 70 -9.12 4.33 -5.80
C ILE A 70 -9.15 5.20 -4.55
N SER A 71 -9.81 4.71 -3.50
CA SER A 71 -9.85 5.38 -2.20
C SER A 71 -9.45 4.41 -1.10
N LEU A 72 -8.45 4.77 -0.31
CA LEU A 72 -8.11 4.04 0.91
C LEU A 72 -9.23 4.18 1.94
N GLY A 73 -9.42 3.17 2.77
CA GLY A 73 -10.55 3.09 3.70
C GLY A 73 -11.85 2.63 3.04
N SER A 74 -11.95 2.61 1.69
CA SER A 74 -13.13 2.09 1.01
C SER A 74 -13.27 0.58 1.18
N VAL A 75 -14.51 0.11 1.29
CA VAL A 75 -14.83 -1.30 1.44
C VAL A 75 -15.38 -1.85 0.13
N THR A 76 -14.73 -2.87 -0.41
CA THR A 76 -15.16 -3.57 -1.62
C THR A 76 -15.07 -5.08 -1.38
N GLY A 77 -16.17 -5.79 -1.64
CA GLY A 77 -16.21 -7.26 -1.48
C GLY A 77 -15.86 -7.76 -0.08
N GLY A 78 -16.14 -6.99 0.97
CA GLY A 78 -15.80 -7.31 2.35
C GLY A 78 -14.34 -7.04 2.71
N ILE A 79 -13.59 -6.30 1.89
CA ILE A 79 -12.23 -5.89 2.18
C ILE A 79 -12.17 -4.37 2.26
N MET A 80 -11.65 -3.84 3.37
CA MET A 80 -11.28 -2.44 3.51
C MET A 80 -9.87 -2.25 2.96
N LEU A 81 -9.73 -1.40 1.93
CA LEU A 81 -8.44 -1.10 1.32
C LEU A 81 -7.59 -0.24 2.25
N THR A 82 -6.44 -0.75 2.68
CA THR A 82 -5.56 -0.05 3.63
C THR A 82 -4.27 0.44 3.01
N GLN A 83 -3.84 -0.17 1.90
CA GLN A 83 -2.60 0.21 1.26
C GLN A 83 -2.66 0.01 -0.26
N VAL A 84 -2.04 0.94 -0.98
CA VAL A 84 -1.76 0.83 -2.42
C VAL A 84 -0.29 1.16 -2.64
N VAL A 85 0.45 0.25 -3.24
CA VAL A 85 1.86 0.43 -3.59
C VAL A 85 1.99 0.43 -5.10
N VAL A 86 2.53 1.48 -5.66
CA VAL A 86 2.86 1.58 -7.08
C VAL A 86 4.36 1.51 -7.26
N THR A 87 4.83 0.50 -7.97
CA THR A 87 6.25 0.35 -8.29
C THR A 87 6.47 0.58 -9.77
N THR A 88 7.39 1.48 -10.08
CA THR A 88 7.82 1.79 -11.43
C THR A 88 9.35 1.71 -11.51
N GLN A 89 9.86 1.05 -12.53
CA GLN A 89 11.28 0.83 -12.72
C GLN A 89 11.63 0.98 -14.21
N ALA A 90 12.84 1.47 -14.48
CA ALA A 90 13.34 1.55 -15.85
C ALA A 90 13.50 0.15 -16.43
N GLY A 91 12.91 -0.08 -17.60
CA GLY A 91 12.95 -1.39 -18.29
C GLY A 91 11.82 -2.35 -17.90
N GLU A 92 11.02 -2.06 -16.88
CA GLU A 92 9.95 -2.93 -16.42
C GLU A 92 8.56 -2.29 -16.55
N HIS A 93 7.53 -3.11 -16.71
CA HIS A 93 6.14 -2.64 -16.63
C HIS A 93 5.78 -2.25 -15.20
N PRO A 94 5.08 -1.13 -14.99
CA PRO A 94 4.62 -0.73 -13.69
C PRO A 94 3.71 -1.78 -13.06
N THR A 95 3.76 -1.87 -11.73
CA THR A 95 2.86 -2.72 -10.94
C THR A 95 2.13 -1.90 -9.90
N VAL A 96 0.90 -2.30 -9.61
CA VAL A 96 0.08 -1.76 -8.53
C VAL A 96 -0.29 -2.91 -7.61
N GLN A 97 0.14 -2.85 -6.35
CA GLN A 97 -0.27 -3.79 -5.32
C GLN A 97 -1.31 -3.11 -4.44
N MET A 98 -2.43 -3.78 -4.23
CA MET A 98 -3.49 -3.38 -3.32
C MET A 98 -3.53 -4.35 -2.16
N SER A 99 -3.58 -3.84 -0.93
CA SER A 99 -3.68 -4.64 0.28
C SER A 99 -4.78 -4.10 1.17
N GLY A 100 -5.45 -4.97 1.88
CA GLY A 100 -6.55 -4.58 2.74
C GLY A 100 -6.73 -5.52 3.93
N VAL A 101 -7.74 -5.22 4.71
CA VAL A 101 -8.16 -6.03 5.86
C VAL A 101 -9.59 -6.48 5.61
N LYS A 102 -9.86 -7.76 5.84
CA LYS A 102 -11.22 -8.30 5.73
C LYS A 102 -12.07 -7.79 6.89
N ILE A 103 -13.27 -7.33 6.55
CA ILE A 103 -14.32 -6.95 7.49
C ILE A 103 -15.60 -7.73 7.15
N GLU A 104 -16.51 -7.87 8.10
CA GLU A 104 -17.80 -8.49 7.81
C GLU A 104 -18.63 -7.66 6.81
N GLU A 105 -19.49 -8.34 6.06
CA GLU A 105 -20.42 -7.69 5.14
C GLU A 105 -21.34 -6.72 5.91
N GLY A 106 -21.36 -5.46 5.47
CA GLY A 106 -22.15 -4.39 6.08
C GLY A 106 -21.33 -3.38 6.88
N GLY A 107 -20.04 -3.64 7.13
CA GLY A 107 -19.14 -2.62 7.68
C GLY A 107 -18.92 -1.50 6.65
N SER A 108 -19.19 -0.26 7.04
CA SER A 108 -18.88 0.93 6.24
C SER A 108 -17.68 1.66 6.81
N ALA A 109 -16.77 2.10 5.95
CA ALA A 109 -15.73 3.02 6.37
C ALA A 109 -16.34 4.40 6.64
N GLN A 110 -16.01 4.98 7.78
CA GLN A 110 -16.46 6.34 8.12
C GLN A 110 -15.59 7.41 7.45
N ARG A 111 -14.33 7.09 7.17
CA ARG A 111 -13.38 8.00 6.53
C ARG A 111 -12.69 7.34 5.35
N THR A 112 -12.53 8.09 4.27
CA THR A 112 -11.81 7.64 3.08
C THR A 112 -10.78 8.66 2.62
N TYR A 113 -9.75 8.19 1.94
CA TYR A 113 -8.66 9.01 1.39
C TYR A 113 -8.55 8.73 -0.11
N SER A 114 -8.95 9.70 -0.92
CA SER A 114 -8.85 9.59 -2.38
C SER A 114 -7.41 9.72 -2.84
N LEU A 115 -6.99 8.81 -3.72
CA LEU A 115 -5.66 8.87 -4.30
C LEU A 115 -5.61 9.84 -5.48
N SER A 116 -4.42 10.32 -5.80
CA SER A 116 -4.17 11.17 -6.96
C SER A 116 -2.97 10.66 -7.75
N GLY A 117 -2.89 11.06 -9.00
CA GLY A 117 -1.81 10.66 -9.91
C GLY A 117 -2.29 9.71 -11.01
N THR A 118 -1.43 9.53 -12.01
CA THR A 118 -1.66 8.62 -13.13
C THR A 118 -0.42 7.77 -13.35
N VAL A 119 -0.60 6.46 -13.32
CA VAL A 119 0.44 5.49 -13.66
C VAL A 119 0.42 5.29 -15.18
N LYS A 120 1.51 5.64 -15.85
CA LYS A 120 1.64 5.44 -17.29
C LYS A 120 2.13 4.03 -17.58
N ALA A 121 1.48 3.34 -18.53
CA ALA A 121 1.86 2.00 -18.99
C ALA A 121 3.13 2.01 -19.83
N ARG A 122 4.25 2.42 -19.25
CA ARG A 122 5.55 2.51 -19.91
C ARG A 122 6.66 2.01 -19.00
N SER A 123 7.68 1.38 -19.57
CA SER A 123 8.84 0.85 -18.86
C SER A 123 9.84 1.95 -18.46
N LYS A 124 9.37 2.96 -17.74
CA LYS A 124 10.16 4.04 -17.16
C LYS A 124 9.76 4.27 -15.72
N ALA A 125 10.72 4.58 -14.87
CA ALA A 125 10.42 5.03 -13.52
C ALA A 125 9.61 6.34 -13.54
N GLN A 126 8.66 6.49 -12.66
CA GLN A 126 7.70 7.60 -12.62
C GLN A 126 7.40 8.01 -11.20
N ASP A 127 7.61 9.26 -10.86
CA ASP A 127 7.06 9.86 -9.64
C ASP A 127 5.60 10.24 -9.89
N ILE A 128 4.70 9.33 -9.58
CA ILE A 128 3.26 9.49 -9.83
C ILE A 128 2.58 10.46 -8.87
N ALA A 129 3.16 10.69 -7.71
CA ALA A 129 2.65 11.60 -6.68
C ALA A 129 3.21 13.03 -6.83
N GLY A 130 4.22 13.21 -7.68
CA GLY A 130 4.86 14.50 -7.93
C GLY A 130 5.69 15.01 -6.74
N ALA A 131 6.28 14.10 -5.96
CA ALA A 131 7.05 14.45 -4.78
C ALA A 131 8.38 15.15 -5.13
N PHE A 132 9.01 14.78 -6.23
CA PHE A 132 10.33 15.28 -6.66
C PHE A 132 10.33 15.85 -8.09
N GLY A 133 9.17 15.81 -8.75
CA GLY A 133 9.07 16.18 -10.17
C GLY A 133 9.60 15.12 -11.13
N ALA A 134 9.54 15.42 -12.41
CA ALA A 134 10.03 14.52 -13.45
C ALA A 134 11.56 14.58 -13.53
N SER A 135 12.24 13.45 -13.32
CA SER A 135 13.67 13.29 -13.59
C SER A 135 13.88 12.25 -14.67
N GLU A 136 14.66 12.59 -15.70
CA GLU A 136 15.02 11.66 -16.79
C GLU A 136 15.95 10.55 -16.31
N ASN A 137 16.68 10.77 -15.21
CA ASN A 137 17.66 9.86 -14.65
C ASN A 137 17.10 8.97 -13.53
N MET A 138 15.79 8.99 -13.36
CA MET A 138 15.11 8.14 -12.39
C MET A 138 15.17 6.66 -12.84
N THR A 139 15.73 5.81 -11.97
CA THR A 139 15.88 4.37 -12.24
C THR A 139 14.76 3.56 -11.62
N SER A 140 14.27 3.97 -10.45
CA SER A 140 13.11 3.37 -9.80
C SER A 140 12.33 4.40 -8.99
N CYS A 141 11.03 4.18 -8.86
CA CYS A 141 10.17 4.92 -7.95
C CYS A 141 9.13 3.98 -7.37
N THR A 142 9.00 4.00 -6.05
CA THR A 142 7.93 3.32 -5.32
C THR A 142 7.10 4.37 -4.60
N THR A 143 5.81 4.42 -4.90
CA THR A 143 4.85 5.28 -4.22
C THR A 143 3.92 4.42 -3.39
N THR A 144 3.92 4.62 -2.09
CA THR A 144 3.07 3.91 -1.13
C THR A 144 2.04 4.87 -0.56
N PHE A 145 0.78 4.54 -0.77
CA PHE A 145 -0.36 5.18 -0.10
C PHE A 145 -0.85 4.23 0.99
N SER A 146 -1.02 4.71 2.19
CA SER A 146 -1.43 3.88 3.33
C SER A 146 -2.32 4.63 4.30
N VAL A 147 -3.15 3.88 5.03
CA VAL A 147 -3.94 4.36 6.17
C VAL A 147 -3.78 3.41 7.34
N GLN A 148 -3.96 3.93 8.55
CA GLN A 148 -4.03 3.10 9.75
C GLN A 148 -5.48 2.65 9.96
N PRO A 149 -5.78 1.34 9.87
CA PRO A 149 -7.11 0.83 10.14
C PRO A 149 -7.43 0.80 11.63
N HIS A 150 -8.65 1.16 11.99
CA HIS A 150 -9.23 1.02 13.33
C HIS A 150 -10.47 0.16 13.20
N MET A 151 -10.49 -0.98 13.87
CA MET A 151 -11.60 -1.94 13.79
C MET A 151 -12.26 -2.12 15.14
N ALA A 152 -13.59 -2.00 15.17
CA ALA A 152 -14.38 -2.47 16.28
C ALA A 152 -14.74 -3.94 16.06
N THR A 153 -14.54 -4.78 17.07
CA THR A 153 -14.82 -6.22 16.98
C THR A 153 -15.92 -6.62 17.95
N VAL A 154 -16.79 -7.53 17.51
CA VAL A 154 -17.77 -8.19 18.36
C VAL A 154 -17.47 -9.68 18.32
N LYS A 155 -17.17 -10.28 19.47
CA LYS A 155 -16.76 -11.69 19.60
C LYS A 155 -15.58 -12.07 18.69
N GLY A 156 -14.62 -11.15 18.53
CA GLY A 156 -13.45 -11.36 17.67
C GLY A 156 -13.66 -11.11 16.18
N VAL A 157 -14.88 -10.77 15.76
CA VAL A 157 -15.20 -10.49 14.35
C VAL A 157 -15.24 -8.99 14.12
N PRO A 158 -14.50 -8.44 13.12
CA PRO A 158 -14.55 -7.03 12.78
C PRO A 158 -15.93 -6.64 12.23
N VAL A 159 -16.65 -5.75 12.92
CA VAL A 159 -18.04 -5.33 12.57
C VAL A 159 -18.12 -3.87 12.11
N ALA A 160 -17.14 -3.05 12.46
CA ALA A 160 -17.07 -1.67 12.01
C ALA A 160 -15.61 -1.28 11.85
N SER A 161 -15.35 -0.44 10.89
CA SER A 161 -14.01 0.02 10.58
C SER A 161 -13.98 1.52 10.33
N ASP A 162 -12.93 2.15 10.80
CA ASP A 162 -12.56 3.52 10.43
C ASP A 162 -11.07 3.49 10.06
N CYS A 163 -10.56 4.58 9.51
CA CYS A 163 -9.14 4.72 9.23
C CYS A 163 -8.65 6.14 9.54
N SER A 164 -7.40 6.22 9.96
CA SER A 164 -6.71 7.49 10.21
C SER A 164 -5.35 7.51 9.50
N ASP A 165 -4.64 8.61 9.67
CA ASP A 165 -3.25 8.77 9.28
C ASP A 165 -2.98 8.43 7.81
N GLY A 166 -3.85 8.93 6.93
CA GLY A 166 -3.64 8.83 5.49
C GLY A 166 -2.27 9.39 5.09
N ARG A 167 -1.44 8.57 4.48
CA ARG A 167 -0.05 8.89 4.18
C ARG A 167 0.29 8.51 2.74
N CYS A 168 1.04 9.39 2.07
CA CYS A 168 1.70 9.10 0.82
C CYS A 168 3.22 9.16 1.05
N GLU A 169 3.91 8.08 0.78
CA GLU A 169 5.36 7.97 0.84
C GLU A 169 5.90 7.67 -0.56
N VAL A 170 6.88 8.45 -1.00
CA VAL A 170 7.53 8.29 -2.30
C VAL A 170 9.01 8.03 -2.08
N ASN A 171 9.47 6.87 -2.51
CA ASN A 171 10.87 6.49 -2.53
C ASN A 171 11.37 6.50 -3.97
N VAL A 172 12.37 7.33 -4.27
CA VAL A 172 12.94 7.51 -5.58
C VAL A 172 14.42 7.15 -5.55
N THR A 173 14.86 6.40 -6.55
CA THR A 173 16.28 6.21 -6.84
C THR A 173 16.59 6.79 -8.22
N LEU A 174 17.61 7.60 -8.28
CA LEU A 174 18.13 8.15 -9.55
C LEU A 174 19.64 7.94 -9.64
N THR A 175 20.13 7.94 -10.86
CA THR A 175 21.55 7.86 -11.16
C THR A 175 21.95 9.10 -11.95
N ASP A 176 22.81 9.93 -11.36
CA ASP A 176 23.26 11.18 -11.95
C ASP A 176 24.79 11.24 -12.03
N PRO A 177 25.36 12.03 -12.93
CA PRO A 177 26.79 12.35 -12.90
C PRO A 177 27.18 12.97 -11.55
N VAL A 178 28.37 12.65 -11.09
CA VAL A 178 28.88 13.14 -9.81
C VAL A 178 28.81 14.68 -9.74
N GLY A 179 28.11 15.19 -8.74
CA GLY A 179 27.98 16.62 -8.44
C GLY A 179 26.72 17.34 -8.93
N SER A 180 25.79 16.63 -9.60
CA SER A 180 24.57 17.26 -10.15
C SER A 180 23.27 16.89 -9.44
N ALA A 181 23.27 15.88 -8.56
CA ALA A 181 22.03 15.36 -7.96
C ALA A 181 21.58 16.20 -6.75
N THR A 182 20.59 17.04 -6.94
CA THR A 182 19.76 17.63 -5.88
C THR A 182 18.32 17.19 -6.07
N LEU A 183 17.79 16.43 -5.11
CA LEU A 183 16.37 16.09 -5.04
C LEU A 183 15.72 16.97 -3.97
N GLU A 184 14.99 17.98 -4.40
CA GLU A 184 14.18 18.80 -3.52
C GLU A 184 12.72 18.38 -3.62
N PRO A 185 12.02 18.17 -2.51
CA PRO A 185 10.63 17.81 -2.53
C PRO A 185 9.78 18.99 -3.01
N THR A 186 8.66 18.67 -3.67
CA THR A 186 7.70 19.65 -4.17
C THR A 186 6.44 19.65 -3.33
N GLY A 187 5.75 20.79 -3.28
CA GLY A 187 4.47 20.92 -2.56
C GLY A 187 4.59 20.64 -1.06
N ASP A 188 3.68 19.82 -0.55
CA ASP A 188 3.58 19.49 0.90
C ASP A 188 4.42 18.25 1.30
N PHE A 189 5.28 17.77 0.39
CA PHE A 189 6.16 16.65 0.71
C PHE A 189 7.35 17.10 1.56
N VAL A 190 7.70 16.29 2.54
CA VAL A 190 8.85 16.47 3.42
C VAL A 190 9.80 15.29 3.26
N VAL A 191 11.08 15.56 3.04
CA VAL A 191 12.11 14.51 2.98
C VAL A 191 12.22 13.84 4.35
N SER A 192 12.03 12.54 4.38
CA SER A 192 12.20 11.71 5.58
C SER A 192 13.57 11.04 5.63
N SER A 193 14.15 10.74 4.47
CA SER A 193 15.51 10.20 4.35
C SER A 193 16.11 10.51 3.00
N ALA A 194 17.44 10.67 2.96
CA ALA A 194 18.22 10.75 1.74
C ALA A 194 19.55 10.03 1.92
N ALA A 195 19.96 9.29 0.92
CA ALA A 195 21.22 8.56 0.89
C ALA A 195 21.87 8.68 -0.48
N THR A 196 23.19 8.83 -0.49
CA THR A 196 24.02 8.81 -1.70
C THR A 196 24.98 7.64 -1.64
N SER A 197 25.15 6.98 -2.75
CA SER A 197 26.08 5.86 -2.90
C SER A 197 26.90 6.07 -4.18
N THR A 198 28.22 6.02 -4.03
CA THR A 198 29.17 6.08 -5.14
C THR A 198 29.87 4.75 -5.28
N GLN A 199 30.06 4.27 -6.48
CA GLN A 199 30.93 3.13 -6.74
C GLN A 199 32.35 3.63 -7.03
N PRO A 200 33.42 2.95 -6.57
CA PRO A 200 34.77 3.25 -6.98
C PRO A 200 34.88 3.22 -8.52
N ASP A 201 35.56 4.19 -9.07
CA ASP A 201 35.78 4.33 -10.53
C ASP A 201 34.54 4.61 -11.39
N SER A 202 33.43 5.08 -10.78
CA SER A 202 32.22 5.51 -11.50
C SER A 202 32.11 7.03 -11.54
N ASP A 203 31.83 7.57 -12.71
CA ASP A 203 31.49 8.99 -12.90
C ASP A 203 30.02 9.29 -12.46
N TYR A 204 29.30 8.28 -11.99
CA TYR A 204 27.91 8.37 -11.58
C TYR A 204 27.73 8.10 -10.09
N VAL A 205 26.75 8.78 -9.53
CA VAL A 205 26.28 8.62 -8.15
C VAL A 205 24.84 8.14 -8.16
N SER A 206 24.53 7.19 -7.33
CA SER A 206 23.15 6.78 -7.06
C SER A 206 22.62 7.55 -5.85
N VAL A 207 21.51 8.23 -6.02
CA VAL A 207 20.82 8.96 -4.95
C VAL A 207 19.47 8.32 -4.72
N THR A 208 19.22 7.93 -3.45
CA THR A 208 17.92 7.45 -3.00
C THR A 208 17.34 8.48 -2.04
N CYS A 209 16.11 8.89 -2.28
CA CYS A 209 15.43 9.86 -1.45
C CYS A 209 14.00 9.39 -1.15
N THR A 210 13.58 9.55 0.10
CA THR A 210 12.21 9.27 0.52
C THR A 210 11.55 10.55 0.99
N ALA A 211 10.37 10.85 0.46
CA ALA A 211 9.54 11.97 0.89
C ALA A 211 8.16 11.48 1.32
N VAL A 212 7.58 12.19 2.26
CA VAL A 212 6.30 11.85 2.89
C VAL A 212 5.38 13.05 2.88
N LYS A 213 4.09 12.78 2.64
CA LYS A 213 3.00 13.74 2.76
C LYS A 213 1.79 13.07 3.42
N PHE A 214 1.08 13.81 4.27
CA PHE A 214 -0.20 13.37 4.81
C PHE A 214 -1.34 13.65 3.83
N LEU A 215 -2.26 12.71 3.74
CA LEU A 215 -3.45 12.81 2.89
C LEU A 215 -4.59 13.45 3.68
N THR A 216 -5.42 14.21 2.98
CA THR A 216 -6.67 14.74 3.56
C THR A 216 -7.77 13.70 3.39
N GLY A 217 -8.34 13.25 4.51
CA GLY A 217 -9.48 12.34 4.51
C GLY A 217 -10.80 13.10 4.30
N SER A 218 -11.75 12.44 3.66
CA SER A 218 -13.15 12.86 3.58
C SER A 218 -14.00 11.94 4.44
N GLU A 219 -14.88 12.51 5.27
CA GLU A 219 -15.87 11.76 6.03
C GLU A 219 -17.05 11.41 5.12
N SER A 220 -17.52 10.16 5.20
CA SER A 220 -18.78 9.80 4.56
C SER A 220 -19.92 10.39 5.39
N SER A 221 -20.67 11.33 4.83
CA SER A 221 -21.93 11.77 5.44
C SER A 221 -22.88 10.57 5.50
N SER A 222 -23.19 10.13 6.72
CA SER A 222 -24.24 9.15 7.01
C SER A 222 -25.62 9.71 6.70
#